data_e0073dede533f6b0920d2b953d017a88
#
_entry.id   e0073dede533f6b0920d2b953d017a88
#
_cell.length_a   1.000
_cell.length_b   1.000
_cell.length_c   1.000
_cell.angle_alpha   90.00
_cell.angle_beta   90.00
_cell.angle_gamma   90.00
#
_symmetry.space_group_name_H-M   'P 1'
#
loop_
_entity.id
_entity.type
_entity.pdbx_description
1 polymer ?
#
loop_
_entity_poly.entity_id
_entity_poly.type
_entity_poly.pdbx_seq_one_letter_code
_entity_poly.pdbx_strand_id
1 'polypeptide(L)'
;MTFLDSSVIIDMLEGVPDVVEYVEDRGQPYLTSSVCVFEVIDGEVGSGSTDIVAVRQEFGGVRALDLNEQIALGAGRMQDQLMDDGERMAARDLLIAATARSTGDELIVADGDFETQLLTNLVDVTNLRGDD
;
A
#
# COMPACT_ATOMS: atom_id res chain seq x y z
N MET A 1 13.66 -2.38 -4.13
CA MET A 1 12.37 -1.86 -4.61
C MET A 1 11.55 -1.36 -3.43
N THR A 2 10.60 -0.48 -3.68
CA THR A 2 9.85 0.18 -2.63
C THR A 2 8.36 -0.01 -2.92
N PHE A 3 7.61 -0.55 -1.94
CA PHE A 3 6.18 -0.82 -2.11
C PHE A 3 5.37 0.30 -1.47
N LEU A 4 4.46 0.92 -2.25
CA LEU A 4 3.70 2.10 -1.83
C LEU A 4 2.23 1.77 -1.62
N ASP A 5 1.68 2.13 -0.44
CA ASP A 5 0.24 2.13 -0.22
C ASP A 5 -0.41 3.28 -0.99
N SER A 6 -1.72 3.19 -1.24
CA SER A 6 -2.46 4.25 -1.94
C SER A 6 -2.32 5.61 -1.24
N SER A 7 -2.27 5.63 0.09
CA SER A 7 -2.09 6.86 0.87
C SER A 7 -0.81 7.59 0.49
N VAL A 8 0.26 6.86 0.25
CA VAL A 8 1.55 7.44 -0.17
C VAL A 8 1.47 7.98 -1.59
N ILE A 9 0.88 7.22 -2.50
CA ILE A 9 0.72 7.66 -3.90
C ILE A 9 -0.10 8.95 -3.96
N ILE A 10 -1.21 9.01 -3.23
CA ILE A 10 -2.06 10.21 -3.16
C ILE A 10 -1.26 11.40 -2.64
N ASP A 11 -0.51 11.24 -1.54
CA ASP A 11 0.31 12.32 -0.97
C ASP A 11 1.39 12.77 -1.95
N MET A 12 1.98 11.86 -2.72
CA MET A 12 2.96 12.21 -3.75
C MET A 12 2.33 13.03 -4.87
N LEU A 13 1.14 12.66 -5.32
CA LEU A 13 0.40 13.39 -6.36
C LEU A 13 -0.01 14.78 -5.87
N GLU A 14 -0.27 14.93 -4.59
CA GLU A 14 -0.58 16.22 -3.96
C GLU A 14 0.68 17.03 -3.63
N GLY A 15 1.85 16.44 -3.81
CA GLY A 15 3.13 17.13 -3.57
C GLY A 15 3.46 17.34 -2.10
N VAL A 16 3.01 16.46 -1.20
CA VAL A 16 3.34 16.54 0.22
C VAL A 16 4.85 16.35 0.40
N PRO A 17 5.60 17.39 0.80
CA PRO A 17 7.07 17.40 0.67
C PRO A 17 7.79 16.30 1.44
N ASP A 18 7.40 16.01 2.67
CA ASP A 18 8.06 15.02 3.50
C ASP A 18 7.84 13.59 2.97
N VAL A 19 6.66 13.34 2.40
CA VAL A 19 6.35 12.04 1.79
C VAL A 19 7.15 11.86 0.50
N VAL A 20 7.14 12.87 -0.36
CA VAL A 20 7.90 12.84 -1.62
C VAL A 20 9.38 12.59 -1.34
N GLU A 21 9.95 13.33 -0.40
CA GLU A 21 11.36 13.18 -0.04
C GLU A 21 11.69 11.78 0.48
N TYR A 22 10.85 11.25 1.37
CA TYR A 22 11.06 9.91 1.92
C TYR A 22 11.07 8.85 0.83
N VAL A 23 10.10 8.90 -0.07
CA VAL A 23 9.96 7.93 -1.15
C VAL A 23 11.12 8.02 -2.14
N GLU A 24 11.48 9.26 -2.53
CA GLU A 24 12.60 9.47 -3.47
C GLU A 24 13.93 8.98 -2.88
N ASP A 25 14.13 9.11 -1.58
CA ASP A 25 15.34 8.61 -0.91
C ASP A 25 15.41 7.08 -0.91
N ARG A 26 14.27 6.39 -0.98
CA ARG A 26 14.24 4.93 -1.06
C ARG A 26 14.58 4.42 -2.45
N GLY A 27 14.29 5.22 -3.47
CA GLY A 27 14.65 4.92 -4.85
C GLY A 27 13.73 3.96 -5.56
N GLN A 28 13.81 4.03 -6.88
CA GLN A 28 13.05 3.18 -7.79
C GLN A 28 13.65 1.77 -7.88
N PRO A 29 12.89 0.80 -8.40
CA PRO A 29 11.50 0.93 -8.87
C PRO A 29 10.49 0.96 -7.73
N TYR A 30 9.34 1.63 -8.00
CA TYR A 30 8.22 1.71 -7.08
C TYR A 30 7.16 0.69 -7.46
N LEU A 31 6.64 -0.01 -6.47
CA LEU A 31 5.61 -1.02 -6.63
C LEU A 31 4.37 -0.64 -5.83
N THR A 32 3.23 -1.17 -6.23
CA THR A 32 1.99 -1.07 -5.46
C THR A 32 1.10 -2.27 -5.77
N SER A 33 -0.06 -2.36 -5.15
CA SER A 33 -1.04 -3.39 -5.48
C SER A 33 -2.11 -2.83 -6.42
N SER A 34 -2.78 -3.71 -7.18
CA SER A 34 -3.93 -3.32 -8.00
C SER A 34 -5.05 -2.72 -7.16
N VAL A 35 -5.19 -3.15 -5.90
CA VAL A 35 -6.14 -2.56 -4.96
C VAL A 35 -5.82 -1.09 -4.73
N CYS A 36 -4.55 -0.78 -4.51
CA CYS A 36 -4.12 0.61 -4.31
C CYS A 36 -4.31 1.46 -5.57
N VAL A 37 -4.08 0.89 -6.75
CA VAL A 37 -4.36 1.58 -8.01
C VAL A 37 -5.83 2.00 -8.07
N PHE A 38 -6.75 1.08 -7.75
CA PHE A 38 -8.16 1.40 -7.72
C PHE A 38 -8.47 2.52 -6.72
N GLU A 39 -7.89 2.45 -5.53
CA GLU A 39 -8.16 3.45 -4.49
C GLU A 39 -7.71 4.86 -4.88
N VAL A 40 -6.57 4.98 -5.56
CA VAL A 40 -6.11 6.28 -6.06
C VAL A 40 -7.08 6.81 -7.10
N ILE A 41 -7.52 5.95 -8.04
CA ILE A 41 -8.47 6.33 -9.08
C ILE A 41 -9.83 6.68 -8.46
N ASP A 42 -10.28 5.90 -7.47
CA ASP A 42 -11.57 6.09 -6.81
C ASP A 42 -11.67 7.48 -6.18
N GLY A 43 -10.57 8.05 -5.72
CA GLY A 43 -10.53 9.41 -5.17
C GLY A 43 -10.79 10.50 -6.21
N GLU A 44 -10.70 10.19 -7.50
CA GLU A 44 -10.84 11.15 -8.60
C GLU A 44 -12.15 11.00 -9.37
N VAL A 45 -12.92 9.94 -9.11
CA VAL A 45 -14.16 9.68 -9.84
C VAL A 45 -15.34 10.34 -9.17
N GLY A 46 -16.47 10.44 -9.90
CA GLY A 46 -17.72 10.97 -9.37
C GLY A 46 -18.51 11.82 -10.36
N SER A 47 -17.89 12.22 -11.46
CA SER A 47 -18.56 13.04 -12.47
C SER A 47 -19.29 12.22 -13.54
N GLY A 48 -18.96 10.93 -13.67
CA GLY A 48 -19.42 10.07 -14.75
C GLY A 48 -18.65 10.26 -16.06
N SER A 49 -17.68 11.18 -16.08
CA SER A 49 -16.87 11.48 -17.28
C SER A 49 -15.37 11.54 -16.98
N THR A 50 -14.94 10.95 -15.88
CA THR A 50 -13.51 10.92 -15.52
C THR A 50 -12.72 10.08 -16.53
N ASP A 51 -11.62 10.62 -17.02
CA ASP A 51 -10.69 9.86 -17.87
C ASP A 51 -9.82 8.96 -16.99
N ILE A 52 -10.25 7.72 -16.81
CA ILE A 52 -9.61 6.75 -15.89
C ILE A 52 -8.16 6.48 -16.31
N VAL A 53 -7.91 6.33 -17.60
CA VAL A 53 -6.54 6.05 -18.10
C VAL A 53 -5.63 7.23 -17.83
N ALA A 54 -6.11 8.46 -18.02
CA ALA A 54 -5.31 9.65 -17.72
C ALA A 54 -4.96 9.75 -16.23
N VAL A 55 -5.90 9.43 -15.35
CA VAL A 55 -5.62 9.38 -13.90
C VAL A 55 -4.54 8.36 -13.60
N ARG A 56 -4.64 7.16 -14.19
CA ARG A 56 -3.62 6.13 -13.99
C ARG A 56 -2.22 6.59 -14.44
N GLN A 57 -2.15 7.33 -15.54
CA GLN A 57 -0.89 7.82 -16.09
C GLN A 57 -0.21 8.85 -15.17
N GLU A 58 -0.95 9.54 -14.31
CA GLU A 58 -0.38 10.49 -13.36
C GLU A 58 0.59 9.83 -12.38
N PHE A 59 0.41 8.52 -12.11
CA PHE A 59 1.34 7.74 -11.30
C PHE A 59 1.87 6.52 -12.08
N GLY A 60 2.08 6.70 -13.38
CA GLY A 60 2.53 5.65 -14.29
C GLY A 60 3.89 5.06 -13.96
N GLY A 61 4.72 5.79 -13.19
CA GLY A 61 6.00 5.29 -12.74
C GLY A 61 5.92 4.25 -11.62
N VAL A 62 4.74 4.00 -11.07
CA VAL A 62 4.52 3.00 -10.04
C VAL A 62 3.93 1.75 -10.69
N ARG A 63 4.63 0.61 -10.55
CA ARG A 63 4.20 -0.65 -11.14
C ARG A 63 3.22 -1.36 -10.22
N ALA A 64 2.08 -1.80 -10.76
CA ALA A 64 1.08 -2.53 -10.00
C ALA A 64 1.31 -4.03 -10.05
N LEU A 65 1.15 -4.69 -8.91
CA LEU A 65 1.15 -6.14 -8.79
C LEU A 65 -0.28 -6.62 -8.58
N ASP A 66 -0.67 -7.67 -9.30
CA ASP A 66 -2.00 -8.23 -9.20
C ASP A 66 -2.19 -8.99 -7.89
N LEU A 67 -3.38 -8.87 -7.31
CA LEU A 67 -3.81 -9.73 -6.22
C LEU A 67 -4.16 -11.10 -6.79
N ASN A 68 -3.50 -12.15 -6.32
CA ASN A 68 -3.69 -13.50 -6.80
C ASN A 68 -3.90 -14.48 -5.65
N GLU A 69 -4.13 -15.75 -5.97
CA GLU A 69 -4.39 -16.77 -4.95
C GLU A 69 -3.21 -16.99 -4.01
N GLN A 70 -1.98 -16.91 -4.52
CA GLN A 70 -0.78 -17.08 -3.67
C GLN A 70 -0.72 -15.99 -2.61
N ILE A 71 -1.03 -14.78 -2.98
CA ILE A 71 -1.08 -13.67 -2.04
C ILE A 71 -2.22 -13.87 -1.04
N ALA A 72 -3.37 -14.34 -1.50
CA ALA A 72 -4.51 -14.62 -0.61
C ALA A 72 -4.16 -15.69 0.43
N LEU A 73 -3.47 -16.76 0.00
CA LEU A 73 -3.01 -17.79 0.93
C LEU A 73 -1.99 -17.22 1.93
N GLY A 74 -1.09 -16.37 1.47
CA GLY A 74 -0.13 -15.67 2.34
C GLY A 74 -0.83 -14.80 3.37
N ALA A 75 -1.85 -14.06 2.95
CA ALA A 75 -2.66 -13.25 3.86
C ALA A 75 -3.37 -14.11 4.90
N GLY A 76 -3.88 -15.27 4.49
CA GLY A 76 -4.50 -16.23 5.41
C GLY A 76 -3.54 -16.70 6.48
N ARG A 77 -2.30 -17.02 6.09
CA ARG A 77 -1.27 -17.44 7.04
C ARG A 77 -0.91 -16.32 8.02
N MET A 78 -0.83 -15.09 7.53
CA MET A 78 -0.57 -13.91 8.39
C MET A 78 -1.71 -13.71 9.38
N GLN A 79 -2.96 -13.81 8.93
CA GLN A 79 -4.13 -13.62 9.80
C GLN A 79 -4.18 -14.72 10.88
N ASP A 80 -3.89 -15.95 10.51
CA ASP A 80 -3.86 -17.07 11.44
C ASP A 80 -2.84 -16.82 12.56
N GLN A 81 -1.66 -16.32 12.19
CA GLN A 81 -0.61 -15.98 13.15
C GLN A 81 -1.03 -14.82 14.06
N LEU A 82 -1.66 -13.79 13.50
CA LEU A 82 -2.19 -12.66 14.27
C LEU A 82 -3.26 -13.12 15.28
N MET A 83 -4.16 -13.99 14.84
CA MET A 83 -5.24 -14.49 15.70
C MET A 83 -4.71 -15.38 16.82
N ASP A 84 -3.61 -16.08 16.60
CA ASP A 84 -2.93 -16.85 17.65
C ASP A 84 -2.43 -15.91 18.75
N ASP A 85 -2.08 -14.68 18.41
CA ASP A 85 -1.66 -13.63 19.34
C ASP A 85 -2.84 -12.81 19.88
N GLY A 86 -4.08 -13.18 19.57
CA GLY A 86 -5.26 -12.46 20.00
C GLY A 86 -5.57 -11.22 19.18
N GLU A 87 -4.96 -11.06 18.02
CA GLU A 87 -5.13 -9.91 17.15
C GLU A 87 -5.87 -10.29 15.88
N ARG A 88 -6.36 -9.28 15.16
CA ARG A 88 -6.98 -9.47 13.86
C ARG A 88 -6.85 -8.19 13.05
N MET A 89 -6.51 -8.33 11.78
CA MET A 89 -6.32 -7.19 10.88
C MET A 89 -7.46 -7.13 9.86
N ALA A 90 -7.83 -5.91 9.46
CA ALA A 90 -8.83 -5.70 8.41
C ALA A 90 -8.33 -6.26 7.08
N ALA A 91 -9.23 -6.81 6.28
CA ALA A 91 -8.89 -7.55 5.06
C ALA A 91 -8.11 -6.70 4.05
N ARG A 92 -8.52 -5.45 3.83
CA ARG A 92 -7.86 -4.56 2.87
C ARG A 92 -6.39 -4.37 3.22
N ASP A 93 -6.11 -3.99 4.46
CA ASP A 93 -4.75 -3.71 4.91
C ASP A 93 -3.91 -4.99 4.92
N LEU A 94 -4.50 -6.10 5.31
CA LEU A 94 -3.82 -7.38 5.33
C LEU A 94 -3.43 -7.83 3.93
N LEU A 95 -4.31 -7.69 2.94
CA LEU A 95 -4.02 -8.06 1.56
C LEU A 95 -2.92 -7.20 0.95
N ILE A 96 -2.89 -5.92 1.27
CA ILE A 96 -1.83 -5.01 0.82
C ILE A 96 -0.50 -5.42 1.46
N ALA A 97 -0.51 -5.69 2.76
CA ALA A 97 0.68 -6.14 3.48
C ALA A 97 1.19 -7.47 2.94
N ALA A 98 0.30 -8.40 2.63
CA ALA A 98 0.68 -9.70 2.06
C ALA A 98 1.30 -9.54 0.66
N THR A 99 0.79 -8.60 -0.14
CA THR A 99 1.36 -8.30 -1.45
C THR A 99 2.78 -7.76 -1.31
N ALA A 100 2.99 -6.81 -0.41
CA ALA A 100 4.33 -6.27 -0.14
C ALA A 100 5.27 -7.35 0.38
N ARG A 101 4.80 -8.21 1.28
CA ARG A 101 5.59 -9.31 1.82
C ARG A 101 6.05 -10.27 0.72
N SER A 102 5.21 -10.50 -0.29
CA SER A 102 5.53 -11.40 -1.39
C SER A 102 6.72 -10.91 -2.21
N THR A 103 6.99 -9.61 -2.21
CA THR A 103 8.15 -9.02 -2.91
C THR A 103 9.38 -8.90 -2.02
N GLY A 104 9.21 -8.96 -0.70
CA GLY A 104 10.29 -8.75 0.26
C GLY A 104 10.70 -7.30 0.44
N ASP A 105 9.92 -6.36 -0.08
CA ASP A 105 10.25 -4.93 -0.04
C ASP A 105 9.61 -4.22 1.14
N GLU A 106 10.16 -3.05 1.48
CA GLU A 106 9.56 -2.19 2.50
C GLU A 106 8.21 -1.65 2.02
N LEU A 107 7.17 -1.82 2.85
CA LEU A 107 5.87 -1.21 2.62
C LEU A 107 5.86 0.16 3.27
N ILE A 108 5.59 1.21 2.48
CA ILE A 108 5.46 2.57 2.99
C ILE A 108 3.99 2.96 2.99
N VAL A 109 3.52 3.46 4.13
CA VAL A 109 2.14 3.88 4.37
C VAL A 109 2.15 5.32 4.89
N ALA A 110 1.13 6.09 4.58
CA ALA A 110 0.95 7.45 5.10
C ALA A 110 -0.51 7.63 5.57
N ASP A 111 -0.96 6.74 6.45
CA ASP A 111 -2.35 6.68 6.93
C ASP A 111 -2.35 6.29 8.41
N GLY A 112 -2.79 7.20 9.27
CA GLY A 112 -2.86 6.96 10.70
C GLY A 112 -3.80 5.82 11.11
N ASP A 113 -4.75 5.47 10.24
CA ASP A 113 -5.71 4.39 10.50
C ASP A 113 -5.19 3.01 10.07
N PHE A 114 -4.04 2.95 9.39
CA PHE A 114 -3.44 1.69 8.99
C PHE A 114 -2.87 0.98 10.22
N GLU A 115 -3.19 -0.31 10.37
CA GLU A 115 -2.82 -1.08 11.57
C GLU A 115 -1.36 -1.57 11.51
N THR A 116 -0.43 -0.62 11.43
CA THR A 116 1.00 -0.87 11.23
C THR A 116 1.61 -1.76 12.31
N GLN A 117 1.20 -1.54 13.56
CA GLN A 117 1.80 -2.25 14.70
C GLN A 117 1.55 -3.75 14.68
N LEU A 118 0.43 -4.19 14.10
CA LEU A 118 0.14 -5.62 13.96
C LEU A 118 1.11 -6.31 13.01
N LEU A 119 1.75 -5.55 12.11
CA LEU A 119 2.66 -6.08 11.09
C LEU A 119 4.12 -6.11 11.51
N THR A 120 4.48 -5.61 12.68
CA THR A 120 5.87 -5.40 13.11
C THR A 120 6.77 -6.63 12.91
N ASN A 121 6.25 -7.83 13.17
CA ASN A 121 7.01 -9.08 13.07
C ASN A 121 6.75 -9.83 11.76
N LEU A 122 5.91 -9.30 10.88
CA LEU A 122 5.47 -10.01 9.67
C LEU A 122 5.97 -9.37 8.38
N VAL A 123 6.06 -8.04 8.35
CA VAL A 123 6.39 -7.26 7.16
C VAL A 123 7.30 -6.11 7.56
N ASP A 124 8.21 -5.75 6.67
CA ASP A 124 8.97 -4.50 6.81
C ASP A 124 8.05 -3.35 6.40
N VAL A 125 7.55 -2.60 7.37
CA VAL A 125 6.57 -1.54 7.14
C VAL A 125 6.96 -0.26 7.89
N THR A 126 6.82 0.86 7.20
CA THR A 126 7.01 2.20 7.76
C THR A 126 5.76 3.04 7.49
N ASN A 127 5.15 3.56 8.53
CA ASN A 127 4.00 4.44 8.41
C ASN A 127 4.43 5.89 8.71
N LEU A 128 4.39 6.73 7.70
CA LEU A 128 4.83 8.13 7.81
C LEU A 128 3.87 8.99 8.63
N ARG A 129 2.66 8.50 8.90
CA ARG A 129 1.65 9.17 9.74
C ARG A 129 1.23 8.30 10.93
N GLY A 130 1.99 7.25 11.20
CA GLY A 130 1.68 6.37 12.32
C GLY A 130 2.11 6.98 13.64
N ASP A 131 1.43 6.57 14.70
CA ASP A 131 1.86 6.87 16.06
C ASP A 131 3.01 5.96 16.45
N ASP A 132 3.98 6.49 17.06
CA ASP A 132 5.13 5.74 17.56
C ASP A 132 4.82 5.00 18.87
#